data_8a0e8f95baf3bb5f1fe0cc8106c2aee8
#
_entry.id   8a0e8f95baf3bb5f1fe0cc8106c2aee8
#
_cell.length_a   1.000
_cell.length_b   1.000
_cell.length_c   1.000
_cell.angle_alpha   90.00
_cell.angle_beta   90.00
_cell.angle_gamma   90.00
#
_symmetry.space_group_name_H-M   'P 1'
#
loop_
_entity.id
_entity.type
_entity.pdbx_description
1 polymer ?
#
loop_
_entity_poly.entity_id
_entity_poly.type
_entity_poly.pdbx_seq_one_letter_code
_entity_poly.pdbx_strand_id
1 'polypeptide(L)'
;MKTWFITGISRGLGKALAEAALARGDTVIGTTRDGRSDVAGALTLPLEMTDPEAIAAAVGKAFGQAGTIDVIVNNAGYGLLGAVEDAAEEEIALLFAVDLFGPLRLIRTALPHLRRQKSGHIVNITSIAGRAPGAASAYYAAAKFGLEGFSQSLAQEVAPFGIKVTTVAPGAFRTDFLSSHSIRKSAPAAEGYADTAGKMLDAFDRMAGRQLGDPVKAAAAILKLADSEKPPVQLLLGSDAWRRNQARLDASAAEMADWKDVTLGTDYPEGT
;
A
#
# COMPACT_ATOMS: atom_id res chain seq x y z
N MET A 1 -10.80 -22.52 -0.13
CA MET A 1 -9.35 -22.48 -0.43
C MET A 1 -9.12 -21.47 -1.51
N LYS A 2 -8.23 -20.49 -1.32
CA LYS A 2 -7.90 -19.42 -2.26
C LYS A 2 -6.43 -19.49 -2.67
N THR A 3 -6.11 -18.97 -3.84
CA THR A 3 -4.74 -18.77 -4.30
C THR A 3 -4.36 -17.29 -4.18
N TRP A 4 -3.29 -17.01 -3.47
CA TRP A 4 -2.77 -15.68 -3.21
C TRP A 4 -1.47 -15.44 -3.97
N PHE A 5 -1.35 -14.23 -4.55
CA PHE A 5 -0.08 -13.71 -5.06
C PHE A 5 0.29 -12.48 -4.22
N ILE A 6 1.34 -12.60 -3.38
CA ILE A 6 1.69 -11.59 -2.39
C ILE A 6 3.11 -11.08 -2.64
N THR A 7 3.27 -9.78 -2.88
CA THR A 7 4.60 -9.20 -3.03
C THR A 7 5.23 -8.86 -1.68
N GLY A 8 6.52 -9.20 -1.50
CA GLY A 8 7.28 -8.86 -0.29
C GLY A 8 6.92 -9.68 0.94
N ILE A 9 7.08 -11.01 0.87
CA ILE A 9 6.77 -11.94 1.98
C ILE A 9 7.95 -12.24 2.92
N SER A 10 9.11 -11.60 2.74
CA SER A 10 10.30 -11.91 3.56
C SER A 10 10.16 -11.47 5.02
N ARG A 11 9.29 -10.49 5.32
CA ARG A 11 9.10 -9.93 6.67
C ARG A 11 7.79 -9.15 6.79
N GLY A 12 7.53 -8.66 8.00
CA GLY A 12 6.45 -7.71 8.29
C GLY A 12 5.06 -8.23 7.96
N LEU A 13 4.21 -7.33 7.45
CA LEU A 13 2.81 -7.65 7.16
C LEU A 13 2.66 -8.70 6.05
N GLY A 14 3.50 -8.65 5.01
CA GLY A 14 3.46 -9.62 3.91
C GLY A 14 3.78 -11.04 4.38
N LYS A 15 4.78 -11.20 5.28
CA LYS A 15 5.08 -12.49 5.90
C LYS A 15 3.92 -12.98 6.76
N ALA A 16 3.42 -12.14 7.67
CA ALA A 16 2.31 -12.51 8.55
C ALA A 16 1.05 -12.91 7.75
N LEU A 17 0.77 -12.22 6.63
CA LEU A 17 -0.35 -12.55 5.76
C LEU A 17 -0.14 -13.88 5.03
N ALA A 18 1.07 -14.12 4.51
CA ALA A 18 1.41 -15.37 3.84
C ALA A 18 1.28 -16.57 4.80
N GLU A 19 1.83 -16.47 6.01
CA GLU A 19 1.72 -17.48 7.05
C GLU A 19 0.26 -17.74 7.45
N ALA A 20 -0.54 -16.69 7.64
CA ALA A 20 -1.95 -16.81 8.00
C ALA A 20 -2.80 -17.45 6.88
N ALA A 21 -2.53 -17.13 5.61
CA ALA A 21 -3.20 -17.75 4.47
C ALA A 21 -2.87 -19.26 4.37
N LEU A 22 -1.58 -19.63 4.51
CA LEU A 22 -1.14 -21.02 4.51
C LEU A 22 -1.72 -21.81 5.69
N ALA A 23 -1.74 -21.23 6.89
CA ALA A 23 -2.33 -21.87 8.07
C ALA A 23 -3.83 -22.15 7.91
N ARG A 24 -4.52 -21.38 7.06
CA ARG A 24 -5.93 -21.59 6.70
C ARG A 24 -6.12 -22.67 5.62
N GLY A 25 -5.04 -23.17 5.04
CA GLY A 25 -5.06 -24.14 3.92
C GLY A 25 -5.15 -23.51 2.54
N ASP A 26 -4.92 -22.21 2.41
CA ASP A 26 -4.82 -21.51 1.14
C ASP A 26 -3.45 -21.76 0.47
N THR A 27 -3.37 -21.51 -0.83
CA THR A 27 -2.11 -21.53 -1.59
C THR A 27 -1.50 -20.13 -1.65
N VAL A 28 -0.19 -20.02 -1.39
CA VAL A 28 0.53 -18.74 -1.45
C VAL A 28 1.67 -18.83 -2.45
N ILE A 29 1.65 -17.91 -3.41
CA ILE A 29 2.77 -17.56 -4.26
C ILE A 29 3.26 -16.20 -3.76
N GLY A 30 4.42 -16.17 -3.14
CA GLY A 30 5.00 -14.95 -2.60
C GLY A 30 6.19 -14.47 -3.42
N THR A 31 6.58 -13.23 -3.25
CA THR A 31 7.81 -12.73 -3.86
C THR A 31 8.75 -12.11 -2.85
N THR A 32 10.04 -12.23 -3.13
CA THR A 32 11.15 -11.52 -2.47
C THR A 32 12.14 -11.08 -3.53
N ARG A 33 13.07 -10.20 -3.21
CA ARG A 33 14.06 -9.74 -4.21
C ARG A 33 14.98 -10.87 -4.72
N ASP A 34 15.35 -11.79 -3.85
CA ASP A 34 16.27 -12.89 -4.16
C ASP A 34 15.56 -14.24 -4.42
N GLY A 35 14.23 -14.28 -4.34
CA GLY A 35 13.44 -15.50 -4.53
C GLY A 35 13.50 -16.47 -3.34
N ARG A 36 13.97 -16.04 -2.17
CA ARG A 36 14.09 -16.87 -0.96
C ARG A 36 13.18 -16.35 0.15
N SER A 37 12.56 -17.26 0.89
CA SER A 37 11.72 -16.93 2.04
C SER A 37 11.77 -18.09 3.06
N ASP A 38 11.61 -17.74 4.31
CA ASP A 38 11.43 -18.67 5.43
C ASP A 38 9.93 -18.99 5.70
N VAL A 39 9.03 -18.50 4.87
CA VAL A 39 7.59 -18.85 4.94
C VAL A 39 7.39 -20.26 4.41
N ALA A 40 7.31 -21.22 5.35
CA ALA A 40 7.16 -22.63 5.01
C ALA A 40 5.87 -22.89 4.22
N GLY A 41 5.96 -23.58 3.09
CA GLY A 41 4.82 -23.90 2.23
C GLY A 41 4.47 -22.85 1.18
N ALA A 42 5.09 -21.66 1.21
CA ALA A 42 4.94 -20.69 0.14
C ALA A 42 5.84 -21.03 -1.05
N LEU A 43 5.30 -20.93 -2.27
CA LEU A 43 6.12 -20.86 -3.46
C LEU A 43 6.69 -19.45 -3.57
N THR A 44 8.01 -19.29 -3.52
CA THR A 44 8.65 -17.97 -3.55
C THR A 44 9.32 -17.71 -4.90
N LEU A 45 8.98 -16.58 -5.52
CA LEU A 45 9.53 -16.11 -6.78
C LEU A 45 10.42 -14.87 -6.56
N PRO A 46 11.52 -14.71 -7.33
CA PRO A 46 12.27 -13.45 -7.32
C PRO A 46 11.47 -12.35 -8.01
N LEU A 47 11.49 -11.15 -7.42
CA LEU A 47 10.84 -9.97 -7.97
C LEU A 47 11.55 -8.68 -7.53
N GLU A 48 12.11 -7.96 -8.49
CA GLU A 48 12.53 -6.57 -8.32
C GLU A 48 11.41 -5.64 -8.83
N MET A 49 10.85 -4.83 -7.92
CA MET A 49 9.69 -3.98 -8.21
C MET A 49 10.01 -2.82 -9.16
N THR A 50 11.28 -2.49 -9.35
CA THR A 50 11.73 -1.45 -10.28
C THR A 50 11.85 -1.96 -11.71
N ASP A 51 11.91 -3.27 -11.91
CA ASP A 51 12.13 -3.92 -13.20
C ASP A 51 10.80 -4.41 -13.82
N PRO A 52 10.35 -3.79 -14.94
CA PRO A 52 9.13 -4.19 -15.63
C PRO A 52 9.15 -5.63 -16.18
N GLU A 53 10.33 -6.12 -16.60
CA GLU A 53 10.48 -7.47 -17.14
C GLU A 53 10.40 -8.51 -16.03
N ALA A 54 11.03 -8.24 -14.87
CA ALA A 54 10.90 -9.08 -13.68
C ALA A 54 9.46 -9.16 -13.20
N ILE A 55 8.73 -8.04 -13.22
CA ILE A 55 7.30 -8.01 -12.87
C ILE A 55 6.49 -8.89 -13.83
N ALA A 56 6.69 -8.73 -15.14
CA ALA A 56 5.99 -9.53 -16.14
C ALA A 56 6.28 -11.03 -16.00
N ALA A 57 7.54 -11.39 -15.78
CA ALA A 57 7.97 -12.77 -15.58
C ALA A 57 7.36 -13.38 -14.29
N ALA A 58 7.35 -12.64 -13.18
CA ALA A 58 6.78 -13.11 -11.92
C ALA A 58 5.26 -13.34 -12.02
N VAL A 59 4.53 -12.40 -12.61
CA VAL A 59 3.08 -12.53 -12.87
C VAL A 59 2.79 -13.71 -13.78
N GLY A 60 3.51 -13.84 -14.89
CA GLY A 60 3.36 -14.95 -15.84
C GLY A 60 3.61 -16.31 -15.19
N LYS A 61 4.68 -16.43 -14.39
CA LYS A 61 4.98 -17.66 -13.62
C LYS A 61 3.88 -17.97 -12.60
N ALA A 62 3.40 -16.96 -11.86
CA ALA A 62 2.37 -17.14 -10.86
C ALA A 62 1.07 -17.70 -11.47
N PHE A 63 0.57 -17.10 -12.54
CA PHE A 63 -0.62 -17.60 -13.25
C PHE A 63 -0.36 -18.94 -13.95
N GLY A 64 0.84 -19.16 -14.50
CA GLY A 64 1.21 -20.42 -15.14
C GLY A 64 1.22 -21.61 -14.17
N GLN A 65 1.60 -21.39 -12.91
CA GLN A 65 1.66 -22.43 -11.89
C GLN A 65 0.32 -22.65 -11.18
N ALA A 66 -0.43 -21.57 -10.94
CA ALA A 66 -1.69 -21.65 -10.21
C ALA A 66 -2.92 -21.87 -11.10
N GLY A 67 -2.83 -21.53 -12.37
CA GLY A 67 -4.00 -21.46 -13.28
C GLY A 67 -4.89 -20.26 -12.96
N THR A 68 -5.32 -20.11 -11.71
CA THR A 68 -6.14 -18.99 -11.22
C THR A 68 -5.52 -18.37 -9.98
N ILE A 69 -5.64 -17.06 -9.82
CA ILE A 69 -5.24 -16.30 -8.64
C ILE A 69 -6.45 -15.53 -8.12
N ASP A 70 -6.87 -15.84 -6.90
CA ASP A 70 -8.05 -15.22 -6.28
C ASP A 70 -7.73 -13.85 -5.70
N VAL A 71 -6.53 -13.69 -5.13
CA VAL A 71 -6.14 -12.44 -4.45
C VAL A 71 -4.71 -12.07 -4.84
N ILE A 72 -4.55 -10.84 -5.33
CA ILE A 72 -3.24 -10.23 -5.56
C ILE A 72 -3.02 -9.16 -4.50
N VAL A 73 -1.91 -9.26 -3.75
CA VAL A 73 -1.57 -8.30 -2.70
C VAL A 73 -0.29 -7.57 -3.07
N ASN A 74 -0.41 -6.31 -3.42
CA ASN A 74 0.71 -5.40 -3.57
C ASN A 74 1.12 -4.89 -2.19
N ASN A 75 2.06 -5.61 -1.55
CA ASN A 75 2.54 -5.31 -0.21
C ASN A 75 4.00 -4.83 -0.20
N ALA A 76 4.80 -5.24 -1.17
CA ALA A 76 6.19 -4.78 -1.26
C ALA A 76 6.28 -3.26 -1.32
N GLY A 77 7.13 -2.67 -0.47
CA GLY A 77 7.30 -1.25 -0.36
C GLY A 77 8.21 -0.87 0.79
N TYR A 78 8.57 0.41 0.87
CA TYR A 78 9.38 0.96 1.95
C TYR A 78 9.01 2.43 2.21
N GLY A 79 9.46 3.00 3.34
CA GLY A 79 9.25 4.41 3.66
C GLY A 79 10.49 5.26 3.34
N LEU A 80 10.29 6.47 2.85
CA LEU A 80 11.31 7.51 2.78
C LEU A 80 10.88 8.66 3.69
N LEU A 81 11.73 9.00 4.65
CA LEU A 81 11.47 10.04 5.64
C LEU A 81 12.59 11.09 5.62
N GLY A 82 12.21 12.34 5.77
CA GLY A 82 13.10 13.51 5.80
C GLY A 82 12.29 14.77 5.48
N ALA A 83 12.90 15.94 5.60
CA ALA A 83 12.33 17.15 5.02
C ALA A 83 12.33 17.03 3.48
N VAL A 84 11.47 17.78 2.82
CA VAL A 84 11.37 17.73 1.34
C VAL A 84 12.71 18.10 0.69
N GLU A 85 13.42 19.05 1.25
CA GLU A 85 14.72 19.52 0.76
C GLU A 85 15.89 18.58 1.05
N ASP A 86 15.72 17.60 1.95
CA ASP A 86 16.77 16.65 2.31
C ASP A 86 16.89 15.47 1.32
N ALA A 87 15.81 15.16 0.57
CA ALA A 87 15.75 13.95 -0.22
C ALA A 87 16.52 14.11 -1.55
N ALA A 88 17.40 13.17 -1.85
CA ALA A 88 18.07 13.09 -3.16
C ALA A 88 17.11 12.63 -4.25
N GLU A 89 17.32 13.09 -5.49
CA GLU A 89 16.50 12.73 -6.66
C GLU A 89 16.42 11.20 -6.86
N GLU A 90 17.52 10.50 -6.63
CA GLU A 90 17.59 9.04 -6.75
C GLU A 90 16.77 8.33 -5.68
N GLU A 91 16.69 8.88 -4.47
CA GLU A 91 15.85 8.34 -3.38
C GLU A 91 14.37 8.52 -3.72
N ILE A 92 14.00 9.70 -4.26
CA ILE A 92 12.64 10.02 -4.70
C ILE A 92 12.25 9.08 -5.84
N ALA A 93 13.07 9.01 -6.89
CA ALA A 93 12.82 8.17 -8.07
C ALA A 93 12.64 6.69 -7.67
N LEU A 94 13.50 6.17 -6.80
CA LEU A 94 13.42 4.80 -6.32
C LEU A 94 12.15 4.56 -5.49
N LEU A 95 11.78 5.50 -4.62
CA LEU A 95 10.55 5.38 -3.84
C LEU A 95 9.31 5.24 -4.75
N PHE A 96 9.17 6.13 -5.72
CA PHE A 96 8.05 6.09 -6.66
C PHE A 96 8.09 4.84 -7.54
N ALA A 97 9.27 4.41 -7.97
CA ALA A 97 9.42 3.20 -8.76
C ALA A 97 8.91 1.95 -8.00
N VAL A 98 9.23 1.83 -6.70
CA VAL A 98 8.84 0.68 -5.87
C VAL A 98 7.42 0.79 -5.35
N ASP A 99 7.05 1.94 -4.74
CA ASP A 99 5.83 2.07 -3.94
C ASP A 99 4.59 2.49 -4.76
N LEU A 100 4.80 2.98 -5.99
CA LEU A 100 3.74 3.38 -6.90
C LEU A 100 3.83 2.64 -8.24
N PHE A 101 4.85 2.89 -9.04
CA PHE A 101 4.90 2.36 -10.41
C PHE A 101 5.01 0.84 -10.46
N GLY A 102 5.70 0.21 -9.51
CA GLY A 102 5.79 -1.25 -9.42
C GLY A 102 4.41 -1.91 -9.27
N PRO A 103 3.60 -1.55 -8.24
CA PRO A 103 2.23 -2.01 -8.10
C PRO A 103 1.36 -1.75 -9.34
N LEU A 104 1.44 -0.55 -9.94
CA LEU A 104 0.68 -0.21 -11.14
C LEU A 104 1.02 -1.13 -12.31
N ARG A 105 2.31 -1.39 -12.54
CA ARG A 105 2.81 -2.31 -13.60
C ARG A 105 2.36 -3.74 -13.34
N LEU A 106 2.45 -4.21 -12.08
CA LEU A 106 2.01 -5.55 -11.70
C LEU A 106 0.52 -5.73 -11.98
N ILE A 107 -0.30 -4.78 -11.55
CA ILE A 107 -1.75 -4.78 -11.80
C ILE A 107 -2.02 -4.81 -13.31
N ARG A 108 -1.41 -3.92 -14.07
CA ARG A 108 -1.56 -3.85 -15.54
C ARG A 108 -1.24 -5.18 -16.21
N THR A 109 -0.20 -5.86 -15.74
CA THR A 109 0.21 -7.18 -16.26
C THR A 109 -0.77 -8.28 -15.85
N ALA A 110 -1.33 -8.23 -14.64
CA ALA A 110 -2.25 -9.24 -14.11
C ALA A 110 -3.68 -9.10 -14.67
N LEU A 111 -4.13 -7.88 -15.00
CA LEU A 111 -5.50 -7.61 -15.45
C LEU A 111 -5.99 -8.47 -16.61
N PRO A 112 -5.22 -8.74 -17.68
CA PRO A 112 -5.68 -9.64 -18.75
C PRO A 112 -6.03 -11.06 -18.26
N HIS A 113 -5.29 -11.55 -17.25
CA HIS A 113 -5.57 -12.85 -16.62
C HIS A 113 -6.85 -12.81 -15.79
N LEU A 114 -6.98 -11.83 -14.91
CA LEU A 114 -8.15 -11.65 -14.05
C LEU A 114 -9.44 -11.43 -14.87
N ARG A 115 -9.37 -10.67 -15.98
CA ARG A 115 -10.51 -10.48 -16.88
C ARG A 115 -10.95 -11.78 -17.56
N ARG A 116 -10.01 -12.63 -18.00
CA ARG A 116 -10.35 -13.96 -18.54
C ARG A 116 -10.96 -14.85 -17.47
N GLN A 117 -10.46 -14.77 -16.23
CA GLN A 117 -10.96 -15.48 -15.07
C GLN A 117 -12.35 -14.98 -14.62
N LYS A 118 -12.72 -13.73 -14.96
CA LYS A 118 -13.95 -13.03 -14.54
C LYS A 118 -14.10 -12.93 -13.02
N SER A 119 -12.99 -12.92 -12.30
CA SER A 119 -12.95 -12.84 -10.85
C SER A 119 -11.55 -12.39 -10.41
N GLY A 120 -11.44 -11.97 -9.16
CA GLY A 120 -10.19 -11.62 -8.51
C GLY A 120 -10.36 -10.48 -7.54
N HIS A 121 -9.43 -10.37 -6.60
CA HIS A 121 -9.39 -9.26 -5.66
C HIS A 121 -7.97 -8.68 -5.62
N ILE A 122 -7.82 -7.44 -6.03
CA ILE A 122 -6.57 -6.69 -5.94
C ILE A 122 -6.58 -5.93 -4.62
N VAL A 123 -5.62 -6.23 -3.76
CA VAL A 123 -5.43 -5.57 -2.46
C VAL A 123 -4.12 -4.79 -2.50
N ASN A 124 -4.21 -3.48 -2.43
CA ASN A 124 -3.05 -2.59 -2.40
C ASN A 124 -2.76 -2.14 -0.98
N ILE A 125 -1.60 -2.52 -0.41
CA ILE A 125 -1.17 -2.05 0.90
C ILE A 125 -0.64 -0.62 0.72
N THR A 126 -1.45 0.33 1.15
CA THR A 126 -1.12 1.75 1.15
C THR A 126 -0.55 2.17 2.52
N SER A 127 -1.02 3.23 3.11
CA SER A 127 -0.67 3.69 4.45
C SER A 127 -1.67 4.75 4.89
N ILE A 128 -1.79 4.96 6.18
CA ILE A 128 -2.47 6.15 6.70
C ILE A 128 -1.81 7.45 6.18
N ALA A 129 -0.53 7.42 5.83
CA ALA A 129 0.14 8.54 5.18
C ALA A 129 -0.44 8.88 3.80
N GLY A 130 -1.07 7.91 3.11
CA GLY A 130 -1.79 8.13 1.86
C GLY A 130 -3.20 8.71 2.01
N ARG A 131 -3.61 9.09 3.23
CA ARG A 131 -4.93 9.70 3.52
C ARG A 131 -4.83 10.87 4.49
N ALA A 132 -3.99 10.74 5.52
CA ALA A 132 -3.75 11.74 6.56
C ALA A 132 -2.23 11.84 6.79
N PRO A 133 -1.49 12.56 5.92
CA PRO A 133 -0.04 12.65 5.98
C PRO A 133 0.43 13.43 7.22
N GLY A 134 1.68 13.21 7.60
CA GLY A 134 2.38 13.99 8.62
C GLY A 134 3.66 14.59 8.05
N ALA A 135 4.29 15.48 8.79
CA ALA A 135 5.61 16.01 8.45
C ALA A 135 6.64 14.88 8.25
N ALA A 136 7.74 15.17 7.59
CA ALA A 136 8.84 14.25 7.28
C ALA A 136 8.48 13.06 6.36
N SER A 137 7.29 13.03 5.75
CA SER A 137 6.87 11.90 4.91
C SER A 137 6.25 12.31 3.57
N ALA A 138 6.58 13.51 3.06
CA ALA A 138 5.89 14.08 1.90
C ALA A 138 5.97 13.19 0.65
N TYR A 139 7.15 12.73 0.27
CA TYR A 139 7.32 11.85 -0.91
C TYR A 139 6.66 10.48 -0.71
N TYR A 140 6.81 9.89 0.48
CA TYR A 140 6.12 8.65 0.82
C TYR A 140 4.59 8.81 0.79
N ALA A 141 4.09 9.89 1.36
CA ALA A 141 2.67 10.23 1.29
C ALA A 141 2.21 10.39 -0.16
N ALA A 142 2.94 11.12 -1.00
CA ALA A 142 2.61 11.30 -2.41
C ALA A 142 2.50 9.96 -3.16
N ALA A 143 3.45 9.03 -2.96
CA ALA A 143 3.39 7.71 -3.57
C ALA A 143 2.16 6.91 -3.09
N LYS A 144 1.85 6.95 -1.79
CA LYS A 144 0.68 6.24 -1.22
C LYS A 144 -0.65 6.90 -1.57
N PHE A 145 -0.74 8.23 -1.68
CA PHE A 145 -1.91 8.92 -2.25
C PHE A 145 -2.11 8.57 -3.72
N GLY A 146 -1.03 8.51 -4.51
CA GLY A 146 -1.10 8.08 -5.90
C GLY A 146 -1.69 6.67 -6.03
N LEU A 147 -1.26 5.73 -5.17
CA LEU A 147 -1.79 4.37 -5.17
C LEU A 147 -3.25 4.31 -4.69
N GLU A 148 -3.65 5.15 -3.72
CA GLU A 148 -5.06 5.30 -3.29
C GLU A 148 -5.95 5.80 -4.45
N GLY A 149 -5.57 6.89 -5.10
CA GLY A 149 -6.33 7.46 -6.22
C GLY A 149 -6.43 6.50 -7.41
N PHE A 150 -5.31 5.88 -7.81
CA PHE A 150 -5.29 4.85 -8.84
C PHE A 150 -6.25 3.70 -8.52
N SER A 151 -6.23 3.21 -7.30
CA SER A 151 -7.05 2.06 -6.89
C SER A 151 -8.54 2.38 -6.90
N GLN A 152 -8.93 3.58 -6.51
CA GLN A 152 -10.33 4.01 -6.51
C GLN A 152 -10.89 4.15 -7.93
N SER A 153 -10.09 4.67 -8.86
CA SER A 153 -10.46 4.71 -10.28
C SER A 153 -10.55 3.30 -10.87
N LEU A 154 -9.51 2.47 -10.65
CA LEU A 154 -9.45 1.11 -11.13
C LEU A 154 -10.64 0.26 -10.64
N ALA A 155 -11.08 0.45 -9.39
CA ALA A 155 -12.22 -0.29 -8.84
C ALA A 155 -13.48 -0.12 -9.69
N GLN A 156 -13.69 1.08 -10.24
CA GLN A 156 -14.82 1.36 -11.13
C GLN A 156 -14.63 0.73 -12.51
N GLU A 157 -13.41 0.79 -13.06
CA GLU A 157 -13.10 0.26 -14.40
C GLU A 157 -13.25 -1.27 -14.46
N VAL A 158 -12.87 -1.97 -13.39
CA VAL A 158 -12.81 -3.45 -13.41
C VAL A 158 -14.02 -4.14 -12.79
N ALA A 159 -14.91 -3.40 -12.14
CA ALA A 159 -16.13 -3.94 -11.54
C ALA A 159 -17.00 -4.76 -12.53
N PRO A 160 -17.19 -4.34 -13.81
CA PRO A 160 -17.95 -5.12 -14.77
C PRO A 160 -17.33 -6.49 -15.09
N PHE A 161 -16.06 -6.70 -14.78
CA PHE A 161 -15.36 -7.97 -14.99
C PHE A 161 -15.37 -8.87 -13.75
N GLY A 162 -16.10 -8.51 -12.68
CA GLY A 162 -16.12 -9.27 -11.43
C GLY A 162 -14.83 -9.15 -10.61
N ILE A 163 -13.98 -8.17 -10.92
CA ILE A 163 -12.71 -7.93 -10.21
C ILE A 163 -12.96 -6.87 -9.15
N LYS A 164 -12.50 -7.15 -7.91
CA LYS A 164 -12.58 -6.25 -6.76
C LYS A 164 -11.25 -5.56 -6.55
N VAL A 165 -11.27 -4.34 -6.04
CA VAL A 165 -10.06 -3.59 -5.67
C VAL A 165 -10.27 -2.98 -4.30
N THR A 166 -9.30 -3.17 -3.39
CA THR A 166 -9.31 -2.55 -2.07
C THR A 166 -7.94 -1.97 -1.75
N THR A 167 -7.91 -0.74 -1.28
CA THR A 167 -6.73 -0.20 -0.59
C THR A 167 -6.83 -0.51 0.90
N VAL A 168 -5.76 -1.05 1.45
CA VAL A 168 -5.61 -1.25 2.88
C VAL A 168 -4.60 -0.24 3.38
N ALA A 169 -5.03 0.67 4.25
CA ALA A 169 -4.20 1.75 4.80
C ALA A 169 -3.91 1.48 6.29
N PRO A 170 -2.77 0.82 6.61
CA PRO A 170 -2.35 0.60 7.97
C PRO A 170 -1.89 1.89 8.65
N GLY A 171 -2.14 1.99 9.95
CA GLY A 171 -1.39 2.87 10.85
C GLY A 171 -0.05 2.27 11.24
N ALA A 172 0.38 2.48 12.47
CA ALA A 172 1.63 1.96 12.98
C ALA A 172 1.48 0.52 13.50
N PHE A 173 2.01 -0.44 12.76
CA PHE A 173 2.03 -1.86 13.12
C PHE A 173 3.42 -2.27 13.61
N ARG A 174 3.46 -3.17 14.62
CA ARG A 174 4.70 -3.69 15.20
C ARG A 174 5.33 -4.71 14.26
N THR A 175 5.99 -4.20 13.25
CA THR A 175 6.77 -4.93 12.25
C THR A 175 8.14 -4.29 12.14
N ASP A 176 9.03 -4.87 11.34
CA ASP A 176 10.32 -4.26 11.00
C ASP A 176 10.21 -3.03 10.08
N PHE A 177 8.97 -2.53 9.85
CA PHE A 177 8.79 -1.39 8.93
C PHE A 177 9.50 -0.12 9.41
N LEU A 178 9.55 0.13 10.74
CA LEU A 178 10.32 1.26 11.31
C LEU A 178 11.82 0.97 11.48
N SER A 179 12.31 -0.21 11.06
CA SER A 179 13.74 -0.48 11.04
C SER A 179 14.42 0.11 9.79
N SER A 180 15.76 0.23 9.84
CA SER A 180 16.57 0.68 8.71
C SER A 180 16.45 -0.19 7.45
N HIS A 181 15.85 -1.38 7.56
CA HIS A 181 15.59 -2.27 6.42
C HIS A 181 14.35 -1.87 5.61
N SER A 182 13.42 -1.12 6.19
CA SER A 182 12.14 -0.77 5.55
C SER A 182 11.83 0.72 5.60
N ILE A 183 12.56 1.51 6.38
CA ILE A 183 12.56 2.98 6.31
C ILE A 183 13.95 3.46 5.95
N ARG A 184 14.01 4.31 4.94
CA ARG A 184 15.18 5.12 4.62
C ARG A 184 14.95 6.52 5.17
N LYS A 185 15.97 7.12 5.71
CA LYS A 185 15.97 8.52 6.14
C LYS A 185 16.94 9.26 5.24
N SER A 186 16.46 10.30 4.57
CA SER A 186 17.34 11.20 3.82
C SER A 186 18.31 11.88 4.80
N ALA A 187 19.53 12.12 4.36
CA ALA A 187 20.52 12.80 5.17
C ALA A 187 20.07 14.25 5.39
N PRO A 188 20.07 14.75 6.66
CA PRO A 188 19.70 16.14 6.91
C PRO A 188 20.66 17.08 6.19
N ALA A 189 20.17 17.85 5.23
CA ALA A 189 20.96 18.80 4.45
C ALA A 189 20.43 20.24 4.62
N ALA A 190 19.12 20.39 4.88
CA ALA A 190 18.48 21.68 5.02
C ALA A 190 18.37 22.13 6.48
N GLU A 191 18.63 23.41 6.72
CA GLU A 191 18.45 24.02 8.05
C GLU A 191 16.99 24.37 8.31
N GLY A 192 16.62 24.51 9.60
CA GLY A 192 15.31 25.04 10.01
C GLY A 192 14.20 23.99 10.19
N TYR A 193 14.41 22.72 9.85
CA TYR A 193 13.39 21.66 9.97
C TYR A 193 13.39 20.90 11.31
N ALA A 194 14.21 21.31 12.28
CA ALA A 194 14.33 20.63 13.58
C ALA A 194 12.99 20.51 14.32
N ASP A 195 12.19 21.58 14.29
CA ASP A 195 10.90 21.65 14.98
C ASP A 195 9.72 20.96 14.25
N THR A 196 9.90 20.57 13.01
CA THR A 196 8.88 19.92 12.16
C THR A 196 9.32 18.50 11.80
N ALA A 197 10.05 18.33 10.70
CA ALA A 197 10.53 17.03 10.25
C ALA A 197 11.42 16.35 11.30
N GLY A 198 12.33 17.07 11.96
CA GLY A 198 13.20 16.56 13.02
C GLY A 198 12.41 15.94 14.18
N LYS A 199 11.46 16.69 14.76
CA LYS A 199 10.58 16.16 15.83
C LYS A 199 9.80 14.91 15.40
N MET A 200 9.38 14.86 14.14
CA MET A 200 8.65 13.69 13.62
C MET A 200 9.57 12.48 13.46
N LEU A 201 10.79 12.66 12.95
CA LEU A 201 11.80 11.59 12.86
C LEU A 201 12.10 10.99 14.24
N ASP A 202 12.31 11.86 15.24
CA ASP A 202 12.50 11.43 16.63
C ASP A 202 11.29 10.67 17.17
N ALA A 203 10.07 11.08 16.80
CA ALA A 203 8.86 10.37 17.21
C ALA A 203 8.77 8.98 16.60
N PHE A 204 9.15 8.81 15.33
CA PHE A 204 9.24 7.49 14.68
C PHE A 204 10.28 6.60 15.37
N ASP A 205 11.44 7.12 15.73
CA ASP A 205 12.47 6.35 16.44
C ASP A 205 11.99 5.88 17.83
N ARG A 206 11.33 6.77 18.58
CA ARG A 206 10.74 6.40 19.89
C ARG A 206 9.60 5.38 19.76
N MET A 207 8.91 5.34 18.62
CA MET A 207 7.80 4.41 18.37
C MET A 207 8.28 3.03 17.96
N ALA A 208 9.50 2.88 17.44
CA ALA A 208 10.03 1.60 16.96
C ALA A 208 9.93 0.51 18.04
N GLY A 209 9.30 -0.63 17.70
CA GLY A 209 9.03 -1.74 18.62
C GLY A 209 7.84 -1.52 19.60
N ARG A 210 7.24 -0.32 19.63
CA ARG A 210 6.14 0.05 20.53
C ARG A 210 4.83 0.35 19.81
N GLN A 211 4.78 0.09 18.50
CA GLN A 211 3.57 0.31 17.69
C GLN A 211 2.39 -0.48 18.26
N LEU A 212 1.19 0.10 18.17
CA LEU A 212 -0.04 -0.50 18.71
C LEU A 212 -0.56 -1.65 17.82
N GLY A 213 -0.33 -1.57 16.52
CA GLY A 213 -0.86 -2.53 15.57
C GLY A 213 -0.16 -3.89 15.67
N ASP A 214 -0.96 -4.95 15.66
CA ASP A 214 -0.53 -6.34 15.66
C ASP A 214 -0.59 -6.88 14.22
N PRO A 215 0.55 -7.28 13.60
CA PRO A 215 0.57 -7.78 12.24
C PRO A 215 -0.22 -9.07 12.04
N VAL A 216 -0.37 -9.90 13.06
CA VAL A 216 -1.19 -11.11 12.99
C VAL A 216 -2.67 -10.76 12.88
N LYS A 217 -3.12 -9.78 13.67
CA LYS A 217 -4.50 -9.27 13.57
C LYS A 217 -4.76 -8.54 12.26
N ALA A 218 -3.76 -7.83 11.73
CA ALA A 218 -3.86 -7.22 10.40
C ALA A 218 -3.99 -8.28 9.30
N ALA A 219 -3.19 -9.35 9.35
CA ALA A 219 -3.31 -10.48 8.44
C ALA A 219 -4.71 -11.10 8.50
N ALA A 220 -5.24 -11.38 9.69
CA ALA A 220 -6.59 -11.90 9.87
C ALA A 220 -7.67 -10.95 9.29
N ALA A 221 -7.51 -9.64 9.44
CA ALA A 221 -8.41 -8.67 8.84
C ALA A 221 -8.36 -8.68 7.30
N ILE A 222 -7.18 -8.85 6.70
CA ILE A 222 -7.02 -8.96 5.23
C ILE A 222 -7.60 -10.29 4.73
N LEU A 223 -7.47 -11.39 5.47
CA LEU A 223 -8.14 -12.65 5.14
C LEU A 223 -9.67 -12.48 5.13
N LYS A 224 -10.22 -11.84 6.16
CA LYS A 224 -11.65 -11.52 6.25
C LYS A 224 -12.11 -10.60 5.10
N LEU A 225 -11.29 -9.61 4.74
CA LEU A 225 -11.54 -8.72 3.60
C LEU A 225 -11.65 -9.54 2.30
N ALA A 226 -10.72 -10.47 2.06
CA ALA A 226 -10.69 -11.29 0.86
C ALA A 226 -11.88 -12.26 0.78
N ASP A 227 -12.49 -12.63 1.91
CA ASP A 227 -13.67 -13.48 1.96
C ASP A 227 -14.98 -12.71 1.80
N SER A 228 -14.94 -11.38 1.84
CA SER A 228 -16.13 -10.55 1.71
C SER A 228 -16.68 -10.57 0.28
N GLU A 229 -17.99 -10.77 0.15
CA GLU A 229 -18.67 -10.63 -1.14
C GLU A 229 -18.67 -9.18 -1.63
N LYS A 230 -18.77 -8.22 -0.69
CA LYS A 230 -18.78 -6.78 -0.95
C LYS A 230 -17.70 -6.09 -0.09
N PRO A 231 -16.41 -6.25 -0.43
CA PRO A 231 -15.36 -5.58 0.30
C PRO A 231 -15.42 -4.06 0.05
N PRO A 232 -15.03 -3.25 1.04
CA PRO A 232 -14.91 -1.81 0.83
C PRO A 232 -13.77 -1.52 -0.17
N VAL A 233 -13.87 -0.43 -0.91
CA VAL A 233 -12.77 0.06 -1.76
C VAL A 233 -11.61 0.54 -0.89
N GLN A 234 -11.90 1.03 0.30
CA GLN A 234 -10.92 1.57 1.25
C GLN A 234 -11.11 0.97 2.65
N LEU A 235 -10.06 0.36 3.19
CA LEU A 235 -10.02 -0.19 4.55
C LEU A 235 -8.89 0.44 5.35
N LEU A 236 -9.19 0.93 6.56
CA LEU A 236 -8.18 1.35 7.53
C LEU A 236 -7.85 0.18 8.46
N LEU A 237 -6.59 0.07 8.85
CA LEU A 237 -6.17 -0.85 9.90
C LEU A 237 -5.44 -0.08 11.02
N GLY A 238 -5.88 -0.28 12.25
CA GLY A 238 -5.34 0.35 13.45
C GLY A 238 -6.14 1.55 13.95
N SER A 239 -6.21 1.70 15.28
CA SER A 239 -6.94 2.78 15.94
C SER A 239 -6.32 4.15 15.72
N ASP A 240 -5.01 4.22 15.53
CA ASP A 240 -4.27 5.43 15.18
C ASP A 240 -4.61 5.89 13.74
N ALA A 241 -4.69 4.94 12.79
CA ALA A 241 -5.13 5.23 11.43
C ALA A 241 -6.56 5.77 11.42
N TRP A 242 -7.45 5.14 12.18
CA TRP A 242 -8.84 5.60 12.30
C TRP A 242 -8.92 7.05 12.79
N ARG A 243 -8.27 7.35 13.94
CA ARG A 243 -8.30 8.70 14.53
C ARG A 243 -7.72 9.76 13.60
N ARG A 244 -6.57 9.48 12.99
CA ARG A 244 -5.92 10.42 12.06
C ARG A 244 -6.77 10.68 10.83
N ASN A 245 -7.34 9.63 10.25
CA ASN A 245 -8.21 9.78 9.08
C ASN A 245 -9.48 10.55 9.42
N GLN A 246 -10.12 10.28 10.56
CA GLN A 246 -11.31 11.02 11.01
C GLN A 246 -11.00 12.51 11.18
N ALA A 247 -9.93 12.84 11.89
CA ALA A 247 -9.52 14.23 12.08
C ALA A 247 -9.23 14.95 10.74
N ARG A 248 -8.63 14.25 9.76
CA ARG A 248 -8.41 14.83 8.42
C ARG A 248 -9.70 15.04 7.66
N LEU A 249 -10.65 14.12 7.73
CA LEU A 249 -11.97 14.27 7.09
C LEU A 249 -12.73 15.45 7.68
N ASP A 250 -12.74 15.58 9.01
CA ASP A 250 -13.40 16.69 9.70
C ASP A 250 -12.79 18.04 9.31
N ALA A 251 -11.45 18.12 9.28
CA ALA A 251 -10.74 19.32 8.83
C ALA A 251 -11.05 19.65 7.37
N SER A 252 -11.06 18.65 6.48
CA SER A 252 -11.39 18.87 5.07
C SER A 252 -12.83 19.35 4.87
N ALA A 253 -13.77 18.82 5.65
CA ALA A 253 -15.16 19.26 5.60
C ALA A 253 -15.31 20.72 6.03
N ALA A 254 -14.60 21.15 7.08
CA ALA A 254 -14.57 22.54 7.51
C ALA A 254 -13.97 23.47 6.45
N GLU A 255 -12.79 23.11 5.90
CA GLU A 255 -12.15 23.86 4.80
C GLU A 255 -13.08 24.03 3.59
N MET A 256 -13.79 22.96 3.20
CA MET A 256 -14.77 23.00 2.10
C MET A 256 -15.97 23.89 2.42
N ALA A 257 -16.46 23.90 3.66
CA ALA A 257 -17.56 24.75 4.08
C ALA A 257 -17.17 26.22 4.03
N ASP A 258 -15.97 26.58 4.51
CA ASP A 258 -15.46 27.94 4.53
C ASP A 258 -15.28 28.53 3.12
N TRP A 259 -14.95 27.68 2.14
CA TRP A 259 -14.70 28.12 0.75
C TRP A 259 -15.85 27.79 -0.22
N LYS A 260 -17.01 27.38 0.30
CA LYS A 260 -18.15 26.93 -0.51
C LYS A 260 -18.59 27.98 -1.56
N ASP A 261 -18.77 29.24 -1.16
CA ASP A 261 -19.27 30.28 -2.06
C ASP A 261 -18.26 30.58 -3.17
N VAL A 262 -16.97 30.56 -2.87
CA VAL A 262 -15.91 30.70 -3.88
C VAL A 262 -15.95 29.52 -4.85
N THR A 263 -16.08 28.29 -4.33
CA THR A 263 -16.13 27.08 -5.16
C THR A 263 -17.31 27.09 -6.12
N LEU A 264 -18.51 27.36 -5.63
CA LEU A 264 -19.73 27.36 -6.43
C LEU A 264 -19.82 28.58 -7.37
N GLY A 265 -19.15 29.69 -7.03
CA GLY A 265 -19.09 30.91 -7.86
C GLY A 265 -18.22 30.75 -9.11
N THR A 266 -17.57 29.60 -9.35
CA THR A 266 -16.76 29.35 -10.57
C THR A 266 -17.57 28.80 -11.74
N ASP A 267 -18.84 28.46 -11.51
CA ASP A 267 -19.71 27.95 -12.58
C ASP A 267 -20.24 29.05 -13.46
N TYR A 268 -20.54 28.76 -14.72
CA TYR A 268 -21.33 29.67 -15.57
C TYR A 268 -22.74 29.81 -14.99
N PRO A 269 -23.39 30.99 -15.16
CA PRO A 269 -24.79 31.15 -14.79
C PRO A 269 -25.69 30.08 -15.44
N GLU A 270 -26.70 29.58 -14.69
CA GLU A 270 -27.65 28.62 -15.25
C GLU A 270 -28.30 29.18 -16.53
N GLY A 271 -28.27 28.45 -17.63
CA GLY A 271 -28.89 28.81 -18.90
C GLY A 271 -28.00 29.57 -19.91
N THR A 272 -26.65 29.61 -19.67
CA THR A 272 -25.68 30.15 -20.65
C THR A 272 -25.13 29.05 -21.56
#